data_b339241375e4ee4b3d49059781dc6454
#
_entry.id   b339241375e4ee4b3d49059781dc6454
#
_cell.length_a   1.000
_cell.length_b   1.000
_cell.length_c   1.000
_cell.angle_alpha   90.00
_cell.angle_beta   90.00
_cell.angle_gamma   90.00
#
_symmetry.space_group_name_H-M   'P 1'
#
loop_
_entity.id
_entity.type
_entity.pdbx_description
1 polymer ?
#
loop_
_entity_poly.entity_id
_entity_poly.type
_entity_poly.pdbx_seq_one_letter_code
_entity_poly.pdbx_strand_id
1 'polypeptide(L)'
;LLAAIGLLKKYENLLVVQTFSKSRAMAGMRIGFCIGNEKLIHYLNDVKFSFNSYTMNLPSQVMGVEAVKDDAYFKATTAKISATRERIKKELNELGFTFPDSKANFIFASHKEVPAEELFRALREADIYVRHWNKPRIANSLRITVGTDEEMDRLIAFLKNYLEKRA
;
A
#
# COMPACT_ATOMS: atom_id res chain seq x y z
N LEU A 1 -6.05 -11.56 0.89
CA LEU A 1 -7.52 -11.54 0.87
C LEU A 1 -8.09 -12.96 1.06
N LEU A 2 -7.69 -13.93 0.23
CA LEU A 2 -8.24 -15.30 0.28
C LEU A 2 -8.10 -15.93 1.66
N ALA A 3 -6.96 -15.75 2.33
CA ALA A 3 -6.73 -16.28 3.68
C ALA A 3 -7.70 -15.69 4.72
N ALA A 4 -7.99 -14.38 4.64
CA ALA A 4 -8.92 -13.71 5.55
C ALA A 4 -10.38 -14.11 5.27
N ILE A 5 -10.77 -14.29 4.01
CA ILE A 5 -12.11 -14.76 3.63
C ILE A 5 -12.38 -16.15 4.20
N GLY A 6 -11.38 -17.06 4.18
CA GLY A 6 -11.50 -18.39 4.78
C GLY A 6 -11.85 -18.38 6.28
N LEU A 7 -11.49 -17.32 7.00
CA LEU A 7 -11.80 -17.17 8.42
C LEU A 7 -13.25 -16.73 8.70
N LEU A 8 -13.95 -16.17 7.72
CA LEU A 8 -15.34 -15.73 7.89
C LEU A 8 -16.30 -16.84 8.30
N LYS A 9 -16.03 -18.07 7.88
CA LYS A 9 -16.81 -19.25 8.30
C LYS A 9 -16.60 -19.63 9.76
N LYS A 10 -15.45 -19.20 10.35
CA LYS A 10 -15.05 -19.57 11.71
C LYS A 10 -15.41 -18.48 12.74
N TYR A 11 -15.39 -17.22 12.31
CA TYR A 11 -15.55 -16.06 13.19
C TYR A 11 -16.70 -15.17 12.71
N GLU A 12 -17.82 -15.22 13.39
CA GLU A 12 -19.02 -14.43 13.06
C GLU A 12 -18.82 -12.92 13.28
N ASN A 13 -17.87 -12.53 14.13
CA ASN A 13 -17.53 -11.14 14.43
C ASN A 13 -16.42 -10.58 13.54
N LEU A 14 -16.08 -11.26 12.43
CA LEU A 14 -15.06 -10.83 11.49
C LEU A 14 -15.66 -10.11 10.29
N LEU A 15 -15.08 -8.96 9.92
CA LEU A 15 -15.31 -8.27 8.67
C LEU A 15 -14.01 -8.15 7.88
N VAL A 16 -14.03 -8.48 6.61
CA VAL A 16 -12.92 -8.29 5.67
C VAL A 16 -13.23 -7.08 4.81
N VAL A 17 -12.46 -6.00 5.00
CA VAL A 17 -12.64 -4.73 4.28
C VAL A 17 -11.61 -4.61 3.17
N GLN A 18 -12.06 -4.19 1.99
CA GLN A 18 -11.24 -3.95 0.82
C GLN A 18 -11.55 -2.62 0.17
N THR A 19 -10.59 -2.06 -0.54
CA THR A 19 -10.79 -0.83 -1.30
C THR A 19 -10.28 -0.97 -2.74
N PHE A 20 -10.82 -0.15 -3.64
CA PHE A 20 -10.32 -0.01 -5.00
C PHE A 20 -9.17 1.01 -5.10
N SER A 21 -8.88 1.69 -4.00
CA SER A 21 -7.94 2.83 -3.96
C SER A 21 -6.53 2.50 -4.43
N LYS A 22 -6.03 1.28 -4.17
CA LYS A 22 -4.66 0.87 -4.49
C LYS A 22 -4.63 -0.14 -5.64
N SER A 23 -5.17 -1.33 -5.41
CA SER A 23 -5.08 -2.45 -6.35
C SER A 23 -5.75 -2.19 -7.71
N ARG A 24 -6.71 -1.28 -7.77
CA ARG A 24 -7.39 -0.85 -9.02
C ARG A 24 -7.12 0.61 -9.39
N ALA A 25 -6.14 1.28 -8.74
CA ALA A 25 -5.75 2.66 -8.99
C ALA A 25 -6.91 3.68 -8.94
N MET A 26 -7.96 3.42 -8.14
CA MET A 26 -9.20 4.19 -8.09
C MET A 26 -9.37 4.98 -6.77
N ALA A 27 -8.29 5.52 -6.21
CA ALA A 27 -8.34 6.24 -4.94
C ALA A 27 -9.33 7.42 -4.93
N GLY A 28 -9.41 8.15 -6.04
CA GLY A 28 -10.33 9.29 -6.22
C GLY A 28 -11.81 8.91 -6.28
N MET A 29 -12.13 7.67 -6.67
CA MET A 29 -13.51 7.19 -6.81
C MET A 29 -14.17 6.80 -5.50
N ARG A 30 -13.43 6.72 -4.40
CA ARG A 30 -13.93 6.44 -3.04
C ARG A 30 -14.71 5.13 -2.93
N ILE A 31 -14.29 4.07 -3.63
CA ILE A 31 -14.93 2.76 -3.63
C ILE A 31 -14.25 1.83 -2.65
N GLY A 32 -15.05 1.17 -1.84
CA GLY A 32 -14.65 0.08 -0.96
C GLY A 32 -15.82 -0.87 -0.73
N PHE A 33 -15.50 -2.05 -0.21
CA PHE A 33 -16.51 -3.04 0.15
C PHE A 33 -16.05 -3.84 1.37
N CYS A 34 -17.00 -4.47 2.04
CA CYS A 34 -16.68 -5.44 3.08
C CYS A 34 -17.44 -6.75 2.86
N ILE A 35 -16.88 -7.81 3.41
CA ILE A 35 -17.45 -9.16 3.39
C ILE A 35 -17.49 -9.63 4.85
N GLY A 36 -18.62 -10.18 5.27
CA GLY A 36 -18.81 -10.65 6.65
C GLY A 36 -20.09 -11.42 6.84
N ASN A 37 -20.37 -11.76 8.09
CA ASN A 37 -21.63 -12.36 8.49
C ASN A 37 -22.81 -11.42 8.16
N GLU A 38 -23.92 -11.98 7.72
CA GLU A 38 -25.12 -11.23 7.30
C GLU A 38 -25.61 -10.25 8.37
N LYS A 39 -25.61 -10.66 9.64
CA LYS A 39 -25.99 -9.80 10.77
C LYS A 39 -25.11 -8.56 10.90
N LEU A 40 -23.78 -8.70 10.72
CA LEU A 40 -22.87 -7.55 10.73
C LEU A 40 -23.07 -6.64 9.52
N ILE A 41 -23.30 -7.22 8.35
CA ILE A 41 -23.61 -6.45 7.13
C ILE A 41 -24.93 -5.68 7.29
N HIS A 42 -25.93 -6.29 7.94
CA HIS A 42 -27.18 -5.62 8.25
C HIS A 42 -26.96 -4.38 9.14
N TYR A 43 -26.21 -4.52 10.24
CA TYR A 43 -25.87 -3.38 11.10
C TYR A 43 -25.09 -2.27 10.38
N LEU A 44 -24.18 -2.63 9.49
CA LEU A 44 -23.46 -1.65 8.67
C LEU A 44 -24.39 -0.91 7.72
N ASN A 45 -25.39 -1.58 7.16
CA ASN A 45 -26.40 -0.95 6.32
C ASN A 45 -27.31 -0.01 7.13
N ASP A 46 -27.70 -0.38 8.34
CA ASP A 46 -28.48 0.48 9.22
C ASP A 46 -27.74 1.79 9.52
N VAL A 47 -26.45 1.70 9.89
CA VAL A 47 -25.60 2.88 10.10
C VAL A 47 -25.43 3.69 8.81
N LYS A 48 -25.16 3.03 7.69
CA LYS A 48 -25.01 3.68 6.39
C LYS A 48 -26.27 4.47 6.02
N PHE A 49 -27.43 3.84 6.09
CA PHE A 49 -28.69 4.48 5.72
C PHE A 49 -29.13 5.58 6.70
N SER A 50 -28.71 5.49 7.97
CA SER A 50 -28.96 6.53 8.96
C SER A 50 -28.08 7.75 8.77
N PHE A 51 -26.84 7.57 8.27
CA PHE A 51 -25.86 8.64 8.12
C PHE A 51 -25.79 9.22 6.70
N ASN A 52 -25.68 8.37 5.67
CA ASN A 52 -25.59 8.77 4.27
C ASN A 52 -26.05 7.63 3.35
N SER A 53 -27.30 7.68 2.90
CA SER A 53 -27.87 6.66 2.01
C SER A 53 -27.24 6.64 0.62
N TYR A 54 -26.71 7.78 0.17
CA TYR A 54 -26.17 7.98 -1.19
C TYR A 54 -24.65 8.11 -1.19
N THR A 55 -23.95 7.15 -0.61
CA THR A 55 -22.50 7.18 -0.41
C THR A 55 -21.69 7.13 -1.71
N MET A 56 -22.24 6.57 -2.78
CA MET A 56 -21.55 6.41 -4.07
C MET A 56 -22.26 7.22 -5.16
N ASN A 57 -21.51 8.12 -5.80
CA ASN A 57 -22.00 8.84 -6.97
C ASN A 57 -22.05 7.93 -8.21
N LEU A 58 -22.82 8.32 -9.22
CA LEU A 58 -22.99 7.53 -10.45
C LEU A 58 -21.70 7.27 -11.21
N PRO A 59 -20.78 8.23 -11.42
CA PRO A 59 -19.49 7.96 -12.02
C PRO A 59 -18.70 6.85 -11.30
N SER A 60 -18.66 6.88 -9.96
CA SER A 60 -17.96 5.83 -9.19
C SER A 60 -18.61 4.46 -9.39
N GLN A 61 -19.92 4.37 -9.47
CA GLN A 61 -20.63 3.10 -9.71
C GLN A 61 -20.27 2.54 -11.08
N VAL A 62 -20.39 3.34 -12.15
CA VAL A 62 -20.09 2.91 -13.52
C VAL A 62 -18.61 2.50 -13.65
N MET A 63 -17.70 3.35 -13.22
CA MET A 63 -16.26 3.07 -13.30
C MET A 63 -15.85 1.88 -12.43
N GLY A 64 -16.49 1.70 -11.28
CA GLY A 64 -16.25 0.55 -10.40
C GLY A 64 -16.63 -0.77 -11.05
N VAL A 65 -17.76 -0.82 -11.76
CA VAL A 65 -18.18 -2.01 -12.52
C VAL A 65 -17.18 -2.35 -13.63
N GLU A 66 -16.79 -1.35 -14.43
CA GLU A 66 -15.80 -1.57 -15.51
C GLU A 66 -14.44 -2.01 -14.96
N ALA A 67 -13.99 -1.42 -13.85
CA ALA A 67 -12.76 -1.85 -13.19
C ALA A 67 -12.80 -3.29 -12.66
N VAL A 68 -13.97 -3.83 -12.31
CA VAL A 68 -14.12 -5.24 -11.93
C VAL A 68 -14.08 -6.14 -13.16
N LYS A 69 -14.71 -5.73 -14.27
CA LYS A 69 -14.72 -6.48 -15.53
C LYS A 69 -13.32 -6.58 -16.17
N ASP A 70 -12.49 -5.56 -16.01
CA ASP A 70 -11.12 -5.55 -16.54
C ASP A 70 -10.15 -6.31 -15.63
N ASP A 71 -10.37 -7.60 -15.51
CA ASP A 71 -9.56 -8.52 -14.70
C ASP A 71 -8.14 -8.70 -15.28
N ALA A 72 -7.99 -8.62 -16.61
CA ALA A 72 -6.69 -8.74 -17.28
C ALA A 72 -5.74 -7.60 -16.88
N TYR A 73 -6.19 -6.36 -16.95
CA TYR A 73 -5.42 -5.18 -16.52
C TYR A 73 -5.11 -5.25 -15.03
N PHE A 74 -6.08 -5.58 -14.20
CA PHE A 74 -5.89 -5.73 -12.75
C PHE A 74 -4.79 -6.74 -12.41
N LYS A 75 -4.82 -7.93 -13.03
CA LYS A 75 -3.82 -8.98 -12.82
C LYS A 75 -2.44 -8.55 -13.29
N ALA A 76 -2.33 -7.99 -14.48
CA ALA A 76 -1.07 -7.51 -15.05
C ALA A 76 -0.43 -6.43 -14.16
N THR A 77 -1.20 -5.42 -13.76
CA THR A 77 -0.72 -4.30 -12.94
C THR A 77 -0.29 -4.76 -11.55
N THR A 78 -1.09 -5.59 -10.88
CA THR A 78 -0.75 -6.09 -9.54
C THR A 78 0.43 -7.06 -9.56
N ALA A 79 0.59 -7.85 -10.61
CA ALA A 79 1.75 -8.71 -10.80
C ALA A 79 3.03 -7.89 -10.98
N LYS A 80 3.00 -6.82 -11.80
CA LYS A 80 4.12 -5.91 -12.00
C LYS A 80 4.55 -5.25 -10.68
N ILE A 81 3.61 -4.67 -9.93
CA ILE A 81 3.89 -4.06 -8.61
C ILE A 81 4.51 -5.09 -7.65
N SER A 82 4.01 -6.32 -7.66
CA SER A 82 4.52 -7.38 -6.79
C SER A 82 5.94 -7.78 -7.17
N ALA A 83 6.25 -7.93 -8.45
CA ALA A 83 7.60 -8.26 -8.93
C ALA A 83 8.60 -7.16 -8.57
N THR A 84 8.28 -5.90 -8.84
CA THR A 84 9.11 -4.74 -8.48
C THR A 84 9.32 -4.67 -6.97
N ARG A 85 8.28 -4.87 -6.16
CA ARG A 85 8.41 -4.91 -4.69
C ARG A 85 9.41 -5.97 -4.22
N GLU A 86 9.31 -7.20 -4.71
CA GLU A 86 10.22 -8.28 -4.30
C GLU A 86 11.67 -8.01 -4.76
N ARG A 87 11.86 -7.39 -5.92
CA ARG A 87 13.17 -6.91 -6.37
C ARG A 87 13.75 -5.88 -5.41
N ILE A 88 13.01 -4.83 -5.13
CA ILE A 88 13.45 -3.72 -4.26
C ILE A 88 13.71 -4.18 -2.82
N LYS A 89 12.96 -5.14 -2.30
CA LYS A 89 13.25 -5.73 -0.99
C LYS A 89 14.64 -6.35 -0.94
N LYS A 90 15.08 -7.05 -2.00
CA LYS A 90 16.43 -7.63 -2.07
C LYS A 90 17.49 -6.52 -2.08
N GLU A 91 17.33 -5.54 -2.98
CA GLU A 91 18.28 -4.44 -3.13
C GLU A 91 18.39 -3.58 -1.85
N LEU A 92 17.28 -3.28 -1.19
CA LEU A 92 17.29 -2.58 0.11
C LEU A 92 17.99 -3.39 1.21
N ASN A 93 17.78 -4.70 1.24
CA ASN A 93 18.44 -5.57 2.21
C ASN A 93 19.97 -5.59 2.02
N GLU A 94 20.44 -5.64 0.76
CA GLU A 94 21.86 -5.54 0.41
C GLU A 94 22.47 -4.21 0.84
N LEU A 95 21.69 -3.12 0.86
CA LEU A 95 22.07 -1.80 1.34
C LEU A 95 21.96 -1.64 2.87
N GLY A 96 21.66 -2.69 3.63
CA GLY A 96 21.59 -2.64 5.08
C GLY A 96 20.25 -2.17 5.65
N PHE A 97 19.19 -2.13 4.85
CA PHE A 97 17.84 -1.87 5.35
C PHE A 97 17.18 -3.12 5.91
N THR A 98 16.37 -2.92 6.92
CA THR A 98 15.50 -3.92 7.53
C THR A 98 14.04 -3.49 7.44
N PHE A 99 13.13 -4.43 7.23
CA PHE A 99 11.70 -4.18 7.06
C PHE A 99 10.87 -5.44 7.32
N PRO A 100 9.60 -5.33 7.78
CA PRO A 100 8.66 -6.44 7.79
C PRO A 100 8.36 -6.93 6.36
N ASP A 101 8.04 -8.23 6.19
CA ASP A 101 7.68 -8.78 4.88
C ASP A 101 6.38 -8.16 4.34
N SER A 102 6.53 -7.12 3.53
CA SER A 102 5.40 -6.38 2.96
C SER A 102 4.74 -7.17 1.82
N LYS A 103 3.41 -7.21 1.83
CA LYS A 103 2.54 -7.62 0.71
C LYS A 103 1.71 -6.45 0.16
N ALA A 104 2.00 -5.23 0.64
CA ALA A 104 1.36 -3.99 0.21
C ALA A 104 2.10 -3.37 -1.00
N ASN A 105 1.62 -2.23 -1.46
CA ASN A 105 2.27 -1.42 -2.49
C ASN A 105 3.34 -0.46 -1.91
N PHE A 106 3.87 -0.77 -0.74
CA PHE A 106 4.96 -0.03 -0.11
C PHE A 106 5.82 -0.94 0.78
N ILE A 107 7.03 -0.50 1.06
CA ILE A 107 7.96 -1.11 2.02
C ILE A 107 8.15 -0.12 3.17
N PHE A 108 8.11 -0.59 4.42
CA PHE A 108 8.36 0.22 5.61
C PHE A 108 9.74 -0.14 6.16
N ALA A 109 10.75 0.63 5.79
CA ALA A 109 12.15 0.26 5.93
C ALA A 109 12.91 1.20 6.88
N SER A 110 13.81 0.61 7.67
CA SER A 110 14.78 1.31 8.52
C SER A 110 16.19 0.90 8.11
N HIS A 111 17.11 1.85 8.05
CA HIS A 111 18.52 1.54 7.84
C HIS A 111 19.23 1.29 9.19
N LYS A 112 20.19 0.36 9.22
CA LYS A 112 20.86 -0.06 10.46
C LYS A 112 21.75 1.03 11.09
N GLU A 113 22.30 1.95 10.30
CA GLU A 113 23.28 2.94 10.75
C GLU A 113 22.83 4.39 10.51
N VAL A 114 22.02 4.64 9.48
CA VAL A 114 21.64 5.99 9.09
C VAL A 114 20.21 6.30 9.55
N PRO A 115 19.99 7.37 10.32
CA PRO A 115 18.66 7.75 10.78
C PRO A 115 17.69 8.02 9.62
N ALA A 116 16.44 7.59 9.76
CA ALA A 116 15.42 7.77 8.71
C ALA A 116 15.14 9.24 8.39
N GLU A 117 15.21 10.14 9.37
CA GLU A 117 15.04 11.58 9.15
C GLU A 117 16.13 12.14 8.23
N GLU A 118 17.36 11.69 8.40
CA GLU A 118 18.48 12.11 7.57
C GLU A 118 18.30 11.63 6.11
N LEU A 119 18.02 10.34 5.93
CA LEU A 119 17.71 9.78 4.60
C LEU A 119 16.53 10.48 3.96
N PHE A 120 15.48 10.78 4.73
CA PHE A 120 14.31 11.51 4.24
C PHE A 120 14.67 12.87 3.67
N ARG A 121 15.52 13.64 4.37
CA ARG A 121 15.98 14.97 3.91
C ARG A 121 16.83 14.85 2.64
N ALA A 122 17.82 13.95 2.66
CA ALA A 122 18.69 13.73 1.51
C ALA A 122 17.95 13.26 0.24
N LEU A 123 16.99 12.35 0.40
CA LEU A 123 16.11 11.90 -0.70
C LEU A 123 15.26 13.06 -1.25
N ARG A 124 14.71 13.88 -0.37
CA ARG A 124 13.90 15.03 -0.77
C ARG A 124 14.70 16.08 -1.54
N GLU A 125 15.94 16.34 -1.15
CA GLU A 125 16.86 17.24 -1.86
C GLU A 125 17.23 16.72 -3.26
N ALA A 126 17.14 15.39 -3.48
CA ALA A 126 17.32 14.74 -4.78
C ALA A 126 16.00 14.52 -5.55
N ASP A 127 14.90 15.19 -5.17
CA ASP A 127 13.56 15.02 -5.75
C ASP A 127 13.05 13.57 -5.72
N ILE A 128 13.39 12.83 -4.67
CA ILE A 128 12.88 11.49 -4.40
C ILE A 128 11.98 11.55 -3.16
N TYR A 129 10.68 11.38 -3.35
CA TYR A 129 9.70 11.56 -2.30
C TYR A 129 9.28 10.24 -1.67
N VAL A 130 9.67 10.07 -0.39
CA VAL A 130 9.22 8.98 0.49
C VAL A 130 8.40 9.56 1.64
N ARG A 131 7.81 8.73 2.47
CA ARG A 131 7.08 9.19 3.65
C ARG A 131 7.86 8.91 4.93
N HIS A 132 7.92 9.91 5.81
CA HIS A 132 8.51 9.82 7.14
C HIS A 132 7.54 10.37 8.19
N TRP A 133 7.59 9.85 9.42
CA TRP A 133 6.83 10.36 10.57
C TRP A 133 7.72 10.43 11.80
N ASN A 134 7.89 11.60 12.34
CA ASN A 134 8.56 11.78 13.64
C ASN A 134 7.60 11.45 14.79
N LYS A 135 7.32 10.15 14.99
CA LYS A 135 6.46 9.66 16.07
C LYS A 135 7.10 8.45 16.74
N PRO A 136 6.85 8.23 18.06
CA PRO A 136 7.35 7.04 18.75
C PRO A 136 7.09 5.75 17.96
N ARG A 137 8.03 4.82 18.01
CA ARG A 137 8.05 3.49 17.34
C ARG A 137 8.26 3.51 15.82
N ILE A 138 8.02 4.63 15.13
CA ILE A 138 8.11 4.69 13.65
C ILE A 138 9.05 5.79 13.15
N ALA A 139 9.64 6.59 14.04
CA ALA A 139 10.51 7.70 13.68
C ALA A 139 11.77 7.27 12.90
N ASN A 140 12.26 6.05 13.10
CA ASN A 140 13.43 5.55 12.38
C ASN A 140 13.07 4.68 11.16
N SER A 141 11.92 4.94 10.54
CA SER A 141 11.47 4.20 9.36
C SER A 141 10.98 5.13 8.26
N LEU A 142 11.23 4.73 7.03
CA LEU A 142 10.69 5.35 5.82
C LEU A 142 9.62 4.45 5.19
N ARG A 143 8.50 5.02 4.76
CA ARG A 143 7.56 4.31 3.90
C ARG A 143 7.89 4.63 2.44
N ILE A 144 8.41 3.64 1.76
CA ILE A 144 8.81 3.69 0.36
C ILE A 144 7.67 3.07 -0.46
N THR A 145 6.98 3.88 -1.25
CA THR A 145 5.96 3.38 -2.17
C THR A 145 6.64 2.68 -3.34
N VAL A 146 6.14 1.52 -3.75
CA VAL A 146 6.59 0.81 -4.94
C VAL A 146 6.10 1.58 -6.17
N GLY A 147 7.02 2.23 -6.86
CA GLY A 147 6.80 2.97 -8.11
C GLY A 147 7.06 2.12 -9.36
N THR A 148 7.31 2.78 -10.48
CA THR A 148 7.79 2.13 -11.70
C THR A 148 9.21 1.58 -11.50
N ASP A 149 9.67 0.72 -12.40
CA ASP A 149 11.03 0.19 -12.30
C ASP A 149 12.06 1.32 -12.39
N GLU A 150 11.85 2.31 -13.26
CA GLU A 150 12.74 3.48 -13.42
C GLU A 150 12.80 4.35 -12.15
N GLU A 151 11.64 4.57 -11.49
CA GLU A 151 11.59 5.31 -10.23
C GLU A 151 12.32 4.56 -9.12
N MET A 152 12.18 3.24 -9.08
CA MET A 152 12.84 2.40 -8.08
C MET A 152 14.35 2.30 -8.35
N ASP A 153 14.78 2.21 -9.60
CA ASP A 153 16.19 2.22 -9.98
C ASP A 153 16.86 3.54 -9.57
N ARG A 154 16.18 4.67 -9.78
CA ARG A 154 16.66 5.98 -9.33
C ARG A 154 16.81 6.04 -7.80
N LEU A 155 15.84 5.50 -7.06
CA LEU A 155 15.91 5.42 -5.60
C LEU A 155 17.14 4.59 -5.14
N ILE A 156 17.30 3.40 -5.69
CA ILE A 156 18.41 2.49 -5.32
C ILE A 156 19.75 3.08 -5.67
N ALA A 157 19.91 3.66 -6.86
CA ALA A 157 21.15 4.32 -7.28
C ALA A 157 21.52 5.47 -6.34
N PHE A 158 20.52 6.30 -5.94
CA PHE A 158 20.74 7.36 -4.97
C PHE A 158 21.22 6.80 -3.62
N LEU A 159 20.52 5.80 -3.08
CA LEU A 159 20.85 5.21 -1.78
C LEU A 159 22.24 4.59 -1.77
N LYS A 160 22.65 3.87 -2.83
CA LYS A 160 24.01 3.33 -2.99
C LYS A 160 25.04 4.44 -2.89
N ASN A 161 24.96 5.46 -3.73
CA ASN A 161 25.90 6.57 -3.76
C ASN A 161 25.94 7.34 -2.43
N TYR A 162 24.77 7.52 -1.79
CA TYR A 162 24.69 8.22 -0.51
C TYR A 162 25.38 7.45 0.62
N LEU A 163 25.17 6.15 0.68
CA LEU A 163 25.74 5.29 1.72
C LEU A 163 27.27 5.07 1.51
N GLU A 164 27.73 4.91 0.26
CA GLU A 164 29.16 4.80 -0.08
C GLU A 164 29.98 6.05 0.32
N LYS A 165 29.41 7.25 0.19
CA LYS A 165 30.08 8.48 0.60
C LYS A 165 30.21 8.66 2.12
N ARG A 166 29.52 7.85 2.90
CA ARG A 166 29.57 7.87 4.37
C ARG A 166 30.45 6.78 4.97
N ALA A 167 30.78 5.74 4.19
CA ALA A 167 31.68 4.66 4.61
C ALA A 167 33.12 5.13 4.56
#